data_5811e857e10d0748f133703dcd169526
#
_entry.id   5811e857e10d0748f133703dcd169526
#
_cell.length_a   1.000
_cell.length_b   1.000
_cell.length_c   1.000
_cell.angle_alpha   90.00
_cell.angle_beta   90.00
_cell.angle_gamma   90.00
#
_symmetry.space_group_name_H-M   'P 1'
#
loop_
_entity.id
_entity.type
_entity.pdbx_description
1 polymer ?
#
loop_
_entity_poly.entity_id
_entity_poly.type
_entity_poly.pdbx_seq_one_letter_code
_entity_poly.pdbx_strand_id
1 'polypeptide(L)'
;MLDENDAYFGKENEVFNTWISQICDALNNPEVEDIYIDATHISNKSRFKTLRKLPKENIEKITNVVFTTPLEVCLERNAKRTGRERVPDEVIKGMSSCCEHPERYNTIYVNERGETFE
;
A
#
# COMPACT_ATOMS: atom_id res chain seq x y z
N MET A 1 -11.88 30.47 -6.21
CA MET A 1 -12.44 29.13 -6.37
C MET A 1 -11.32 28.14 -6.65
N LEU A 2 -11.21 27.08 -5.85
CA LEU A 2 -10.21 26.05 -6.07
C LEU A 2 -10.60 25.23 -7.31
N ASP A 3 -9.61 24.87 -8.13
CA ASP A 3 -9.88 23.98 -9.25
C ASP A 3 -10.04 22.53 -8.75
N GLU A 4 -10.42 21.60 -9.63
CA GLU A 4 -10.65 20.21 -9.26
C GLU A 4 -9.39 19.55 -8.72
N ASN A 5 -8.21 19.92 -9.22
CA ASN A 5 -6.94 19.36 -8.77
C ASN A 5 -6.62 19.80 -7.35
N ASP A 6 -6.81 21.09 -7.04
CA ASP A 6 -6.56 21.62 -5.69
C ASP A 6 -7.51 20.97 -4.67
N ALA A 7 -8.78 20.80 -5.03
CA ALA A 7 -9.76 20.12 -4.18
C ALA A 7 -9.38 18.65 -3.95
N TYR A 8 -8.89 17.98 -4.98
CA TYR A 8 -8.46 16.58 -4.90
C TYR A 8 -7.25 16.42 -3.98
N PHE A 9 -6.21 17.24 -4.15
CA PHE A 9 -5.01 17.17 -3.31
C PHE A 9 -5.30 17.50 -1.84
N GLY A 10 -6.20 18.43 -1.58
CA GLY A 10 -6.64 18.75 -0.22
C GLY A 10 -7.33 17.54 0.43
N LYS A 11 -8.18 16.86 -0.31
CA LYS A 11 -8.87 15.65 0.17
C LYS A 11 -7.90 14.49 0.40
N GLU A 12 -6.87 14.34 -0.43
CA GLU A 12 -5.87 13.29 -0.24
C GLU A 12 -5.15 13.45 1.10
N ASN A 13 -4.77 14.66 1.48
CA ASN A 13 -4.14 14.91 2.77
C ASN A 13 -5.06 14.59 3.93
N GLU A 14 -6.33 14.96 3.84
CA GLU A 14 -7.33 14.64 4.86
C GLU A 14 -7.54 13.13 4.98
N VAL A 15 -7.64 12.44 3.85
CA VAL A 15 -7.79 10.98 3.81
C VAL A 15 -6.56 10.31 4.43
N PHE A 16 -5.37 10.76 4.06
CA PHE A 16 -4.13 10.22 4.60
C PHE A 16 -4.06 10.39 6.11
N ASN A 17 -4.34 11.60 6.62
CA ASN A 17 -4.29 11.89 8.04
C ASN A 17 -5.34 11.08 8.82
N THR A 18 -6.54 10.92 8.27
CA THR A 18 -7.59 10.11 8.87
C THR A 18 -7.17 8.64 8.95
N TRP A 19 -6.57 8.14 7.88
CA TRP A 19 -6.08 6.78 7.81
C TRP A 19 -4.99 6.51 8.86
N ILE A 20 -4.01 7.42 8.98
CA ILE A 20 -2.96 7.32 9.99
C ILE A 20 -3.56 7.34 11.40
N SER A 21 -4.54 8.22 11.64
CA SER A 21 -5.22 8.28 12.94
C SER A 21 -5.92 6.95 13.27
N GLN A 22 -6.57 6.33 12.30
CA GLN A 22 -7.22 5.03 12.47
C GLN A 22 -6.21 3.93 12.80
N ILE A 23 -5.05 3.94 12.14
CA ILE A 23 -3.97 2.98 12.42
C ILE A 23 -3.47 3.17 13.86
N CYS A 24 -3.22 4.41 14.27
CA CYS A 24 -2.75 4.70 15.62
C CYS A 24 -3.77 4.30 16.68
N ASP A 25 -5.05 4.52 16.44
CA ASP A 25 -6.12 4.09 17.34
C ASP A 25 -6.15 2.57 17.47
N ALA A 26 -5.98 1.85 16.37
CA ALA A 26 -5.92 0.40 16.38
C ALA A 26 -4.70 -0.12 17.14
N LEU A 27 -3.54 0.54 16.99
CA LEU A 27 -2.32 0.19 17.71
C LEU A 27 -2.46 0.36 19.21
N ASN A 28 -3.28 1.32 19.65
CA ASN A 28 -3.54 1.56 21.06
C ASN A 28 -4.67 0.70 21.64
N ASN A 29 -5.35 -0.09 20.81
CA ASN A 29 -6.45 -0.95 21.25
C ASN A 29 -5.91 -2.32 21.63
N PRO A 30 -5.98 -2.71 22.94
CA PRO A 30 -5.42 -4.00 23.37
C PRO A 30 -6.16 -5.22 22.84
N GLU A 31 -7.36 -5.05 22.28
CA GLU A 31 -8.12 -6.15 21.68
C GLU A 31 -7.70 -6.44 20.24
N VAL A 32 -6.94 -5.54 19.62
CA VAL A 32 -6.47 -5.71 18.25
C VAL A 32 -5.16 -6.50 18.26
N GLU A 33 -5.15 -7.66 17.62
CA GLU A 33 -3.96 -8.52 17.53
C GLU A 33 -3.09 -8.17 16.33
N ASP A 34 -3.72 -8.00 15.16
CA ASP A 34 -3.02 -7.75 13.91
C ASP A 34 -3.64 -6.56 13.17
N ILE A 35 -2.80 -5.78 12.50
CA ILE A 35 -3.22 -4.67 11.66
C ILE A 35 -2.65 -4.88 10.27
N TYR A 36 -3.54 -4.90 9.27
CA TYR A 36 -3.14 -5.02 7.88
C TYR A 36 -3.24 -3.66 7.20
N ILE A 37 -2.11 -3.15 6.74
CA ILE A 37 -2.04 -1.87 6.02
C ILE A 37 -1.99 -2.18 4.54
N ASP A 38 -3.14 -2.05 3.88
CA ASP A 38 -3.29 -2.33 2.47
C ASP A 38 -3.22 -1.03 1.68
N ALA A 39 -2.14 -0.86 0.96
CA ALA A 39 -1.91 0.30 0.10
C ALA A 39 -0.93 -0.07 -1.01
N THR A 40 -0.83 0.76 -2.03
CA THR A 40 0.08 0.48 -3.14
C THR A 40 1.54 0.45 -2.71
N HIS A 41 1.98 1.40 -1.88
CA HIS A 41 3.32 1.44 -1.23
C HIS A 41 4.47 0.86 -2.06
N ILE A 42 4.54 1.21 -3.35
CA ILE A 42 5.50 0.62 -4.28
C ILE A 42 6.93 1.12 -4.10
N SER A 43 7.14 2.22 -3.39
CA SER A 43 8.46 2.80 -3.17
C SER A 43 8.82 2.82 -1.69
N ASN A 44 10.11 2.80 -1.40
CA ASN A 44 10.60 2.95 -0.03
C ASN A 44 10.19 4.30 0.56
N LYS A 45 10.20 5.35 -0.26
CA LYS A 45 9.76 6.69 0.17
C LYS A 45 8.31 6.69 0.65
N SER A 46 7.40 6.06 -0.08
CA SER A 46 5.99 6.01 0.31
C SER A 46 5.77 5.17 1.57
N ARG A 47 6.50 4.06 1.69
CA ARG A 47 6.45 3.22 2.89
C ARG A 47 6.95 3.97 4.13
N PHE A 48 8.08 4.66 4.02
CA PHE A 48 8.64 5.44 5.12
C PHE A 48 7.76 6.64 5.50
N LYS A 49 7.09 7.26 4.53
CA LYS A 49 6.14 8.35 4.80
C LYS A 49 5.03 7.89 5.74
N THR A 50 4.51 6.68 5.53
CA THR A 50 3.49 6.10 6.39
C THR A 50 4.08 5.70 7.75
N LEU A 51 5.19 4.95 7.74
CA LEU A 51 5.77 4.39 8.96
C LEU A 51 6.28 5.46 9.93
N ARG A 52 6.78 6.59 9.43
CA ARG A 52 7.23 7.70 10.29
C ARG A 52 6.13 8.31 11.15
N LYS A 53 4.88 8.15 10.74
CA LYS A 53 3.72 8.67 11.46
C LYS A 53 3.23 7.72 12.55
N LEU A 54 3.77 6.50 12.59
CA LEU A 54 3.36 5.49 13.56
C LEU A 54 4.29 5.49 14.78
N PRO A 55 3.81 5.02 15.95
CA PRO A 55 4.65 4.94 17.16
C PRO A 55 5.88 4.05 16.93
N LYS A 56 7.05 4.49 17.37
CA LYS A 56 8.31 3.76 17.20
C LYS A 56 8.33 2.39 17.88
N GLU A 57 7.54 2.21 18.93
CA GLU A 57 7.45 0.98 19.71
C GLU A 57 6.98 -0.21 18.86
N ASN A 58 6.23 0.07 17.81
CA ASN A 58 5.65 -0.97 16.95
C ASN A 58 6.49 -1.29 15.72
N ILE A 59 7.58 -0.55 15.49
CA ILE A 59 8.42 -0.71 14.29
C ILE A 59 9.04 -2.10 14.20
N GLU A 60 9.44 -2.69 15.33
CA GLU A 60 10.05 -4.04 15.37
C GLU A 60 9.08 -5.15 14.99
N LYS A 61 7.78 -4.86 15.02
CA LYS A 61 6.71 -5.83 14.74
C LYS A 61 6.20 -5.75 13.31
N ILE A 62 6.85 -4.96 12.45
CA ILE A 62 6.42 -4.75 11.07
C ILE A 62 6.90 -5.90 10.19
N THR A 63 5.99 -6.44 9.38
CA THR A 63 6.31 -7.37 8.32
C THR A 63 5.81 -6.81 6.99
N ASN A 64 6.70 -6.73 6.02
CA ASN A 64 6.33 -6.38 4.65
C ASN A 64 5.84 -7.62 3.92
N VAL A 65 4.68 -7.54 3.30
CA VAL A 65 4.16 -8.59 2.44
C VAL A 65 4.25 -8.10 1.00
N VAL A 66 5.10 -8.74 0.22
CA VAL A 66 5.34 -8.35 -1.18
C VAL A 66 4.67 -9.37 -2.10
N PHE A 67 3.77 -8.88 -2.94
CA PHE A 67 3.11 -9.69 -3.94
C PHE A 67 3.98 -9.75 -5.20
N THR A 68 4.39 -10.96 -5.59
CA THR A 68 5.27 -11.16 -6.75
C THR A 68 4.50 -11.58 -8.00
N THR A 69 3.22 -11.25 -8.07
CA THR A 69 2.38 -11.57 -9.23
C THR A 69 3.00 -10.97 -10.50
N PRO A 70 3.24 -11.80 -11.55
CA PRO A 70 3.82 -11.28 -12.79
C PRO A 70 2.96 -10.20 -13.43
N LEU A 71 3.62 -9.27 -14.16
CA LEU A 71 2.94 -8.15 -14.81
C LEU A 71 1.84 -8.63 -15.75
N GLU A 72 2.08 -9.69 -16.53
CA GLU A 72 1.10 -10.23 -17.47
C GLU A 72 -0.18 -10.66 -16.75
N VAL A 73 -0.05 -11.27 -15.57
CA VAL A 73 -1.20 -11.71 -14.78
C VAL A 73 -1.97 -10.50 -14.24
N CYS A 74 -1.26 -9.47 -13.80
CA CYS A 74 -1.89 -8.23 -13.34
C CYS A 74 -2.68 -7.56 -14.46
N LEU A 75 -2.12 -7.49 -15.66
CA LEU A 75 -2.79 -6.93 -16.83
C LEU A 75 -4.02 -7.74 -17.22
N GLU A 76 -3.91 -9.07 -17.19
CA GLU A 76 -5.03 -9.96 -17.47
C GLU A 76 -6.17 -9.76 -16.48
N ARG A 77 -5.84 -9.70 -15.19
CA ARG A 77 -6.85 -9.47 -14.14
C ARG A 77 -7.50 -8.10 -14.30
N ASN A 78 -6.72 -7.07 -14.63
CA ASN A 78 -7.25 -5.73 -14.87
C ASN A 78 -8.20 -5.70 -16.07
N ALA A 79 -7.90 -6.44 -17.13
CA ALA A 79 -8.75 -6.52 -18.32
C ALA A 79 -10.14 -7.09 -18.02
N LYS A 80 -10.28 -7.89 -16.95
CA LYS A 80 -11.55 -8.45 -16.51
C LYS A 80 -12.35 -7.51 -15.61
N ARG A 81 -11.76 -6.41 -15.14
CA ARG A 81 -12.44 -5.42 -14.31
C ARG A 81 -13.30 -4.50 -15.16
N THR A 82 -14.32 -3.92 -14.55
CA THR A 82 -15.26 -3.00 -15.22
C THR A 82 -15.37 -1.69 -14.44
N GLY A 83 -15.77 -0.62 -15.13
CA GLY A 83 -16.01 0.67 -14.51
C GLY A 83 -14.74 1.27 -13.89
N ARG A 84 -14.90 1.86 -12.71
CA ARG A 84 -13.79 2.54 -12.01
C ARG A 84 -12.71 1.59 -11.48
N GLU A 85 -13.01 0.33 -11.34
CA GLU A 85 -12.04 -0.67 -10.87
C GLU A 85 -10.98 -0.97 -11.92
N ARG A 86 -11.32 -0.78 -13.20
CA ARG A 86 -10.38 -0.97 -14.29
C ARG A 86 -9.57 0.31 -14.50
N VAL A 87 -8.24 0.18 -14.45
CA VAL A 87 -7.31 1.29 -14.71
C VAL A 87 -6.65 1.11 -16.07
N PRO A 88 -6.12 2.20 -16.68
CA PRO A 88 -5.35 2.05 -17.92
C PRO A 88 -4.14 1.13 -17.72
N ASP A 89 -3.81 0.33 -18.74
CA ASP A 89 -2.69 -0.62 -18.68
C ASP A 89 -1.36 0.09 -18.39
N GLU A 90 -1.18 1.30 -18.89
CA GLU A 90 0.02 2.11 -18.66
C GLU A 90 0.25 2.40 -17.18
N VAL A 91 -0.82 2.54 -16.39
CA VAL A 91 -0.71 2.76 -14.95
C VAL A 91 -0.10 1.53 -14.28
N ILE A 92 -0.57 0.34 -14.64
CA ILE A 92 -0.06 -0.92 -14.08
C ILE A 92 1.39 -1.15 -14.49
N LYS A 93 1.71 -0.91 -15.77
CA LYS A 93 3.07 -1.03 -16.30
C LYS A 93 4.02 -0.06 -15.59
N GLY A 94 3.58 1.19 -15.38
CA GLY A 94 4.37 2.19 -14.68
C GLY A 94 4.64 1.81 -13.24
N MET A 95 3.63 1.33 -12.53
CA MET A 95 3.78 0.86 -11.14
C MET A 95 4.75 -0.32 -11.06
N SER A 96 4.65 -1.25 -11.99
CA SER A 96 5.54 -2.42 -12.04
C SER A 96 7.00 -2.00 -12.24
N SER A 97 7.26 -1.04 -13.14
CA SER A 97 8.61 -0.57 -13.42
C SER A 97 9.21 0.27 -12.30
N CYS A 98 8.38 0.90 -11.47
CA CYS A 98 8.81 1.76 -10.36
C CYS A 98 8.78 1.06 -9.01
N CYS A 99 8.37 -0.20 -8.96
CA CYS A 99 8.26 -0.94 -7.70
C CYS A 99 9.65 -1.22 -7.12
N GLU A 100 9.84 -0.87 -5.85
CA GLU A 100 11.10 -1.06 -5.14
C GLU A 100 10.96 -2.14 -4.09
N HIS A 101 12.00 -2.96 -3.91
CA HIS A 101 12.05 -3.92 -2.81
C HIS A 101 12.14 -3.20 -1.47
N PRO A 102 11.47 -3.70 -0.41
CA PRO A 102 11.64 -3.14 0.93
C PRO A 102 13.08 -3.24 1.40
N GLU A 103 13.62 -2.13 1.90
CA GLU A 103 15.00 -2.07 2.40
C GLU A 103 15.15 -2.53 3.84
N ARG A 104 14.04 -2.49 4.61
CA ARG A 104 14.06 -2.75 6.05
C ARG A 104 12.90 -3.66 6.42
N TYR A 105 13.00 -4.21 7.63
CA TYR A 105 12.00 -5.05 8.27
C TYR A 105 11.90 -6.44 7.65
N ASN A 106 11.23 -7.32 8.36
CA ASN A 106 10.97 -8.67 7.87
C ASN A 106 10.11 -8.59 6.61
N THR A 107 10.43 -9.39 5.63
CA THR A 107 9.70 -9.38 4.35
C THR A 107 9.36 -10.82 3.97
N ILE A 108 8.11 -11.03 3.61
CA ILE A 108 7.65 -12.29 3.02
C ILE A 108 7.10 -11.98 1.62
N TYR A 109 7.23 -12.94 0.72
CA TYR A 109 6.78 -12.82 -0.66
C TYR A 109 5.60 -13.77 -0.89
N VAL A 110 4.61 -13.30 -1.65
CA VAL A 110 3.44 -14.09 -2.00
C VAL A 110 3.32 -14.08 -3.52
N ASN A 111 3.28 -15.28 -4.13
CA ASN A 111 3.14 -15.40 -5.57
C ASN A 111 1.66 -15.36 -6.01
N GLU A 112 1.42 -15.49 -7.32
CA GLU A 112 0.07 -15.41 -7.91
C GLU A 112 -0.85 -16.57 -7.48
N ARG A 113 -0.28 -17.64 -6.90
CA ARG A 113 -1.04 -18.78 -6.38
C ARG A 113 -1.31 -18.68 -4.88
N GLY A 114 -0.82 -17.60 -4.24
CA GLY A 114 -0.95 -17.43 -2.79
C GLY A 114 0.08 -18.21 -1.99
N GLU A 115 1.09 -18.77 -2.62
CA GLU A 115 2.19 -19.45 -1.93
C GLU A 115 3.15 -18.42 -1.33
N THR A 116 3.61 -18.66 -0.10
CA THR A 116 4.51 -17.75 0.62
C THR A 116 5.92 -18.29 0.66
N PHE A 117 6.90 -17.37 0.62
CA PHE A 117 8.32 -17.71 0.74
C PHE A 117 9.09 -16.51 1.30
N GLU A 118 10.20 -16.79 1.90
CA GLU A 118 11.10 -15.76 2.48
C GLU A 118 12.29 -15.44 1.57
#